data_5f2c4056e48b6ce0fd6fd2a186c6d222
#
_entry.id   5f2c4056e48b6ce0fd6fd2a186c6d222
#
_cell.length_a   1.000
_cell.length_b   1.000
_cell.length_c   1.000
_cell.angle_alpha   90.00
_cell.angle_beta   90.00
_cell.angle_gamma   90.00
#
_symmetry.space_group_name_H-M   'P 1'
#
loop_
_entity.id
_entity.type
_entity.pdbx_description
1 polymer ?
#
loop_
_entity_poly.entity_id
_entity_poly.type
_entity_poly.pdbx_seq_one_letter_code
_entity_poly.pdbx_strand_id
1 'polypeptide(L)'
;MFAELSITSNFTFLTGASHPEEYVERAALLGYPAIAIADVNSVAGIVRAHSQAQKIARQVKLRQAADIYGPAAPAQDQFYVSAAILNIPRVLPAAQLVLQSGLRATTLCQTRLGWANLCRILSKGRLRAKKGACILDLNDLLEHSGDLHLLLHPPPALHQQDGGQDWREQAHQLTRRFDARMHMLMAPTYDGQDTHRFAAIAALAQQLGLPLLASARPILHHASRRRLADVLTAIRSGKTVEQLGRSALVNAEQRLRSEAEMHRIFHAYPKALSTLPALLKTLQFSLSELRYDYPSERDGHETPDQRLRRLAYNGLAWRYPD
;
A
#
# COMPACT_ATOMS: atom_id res chain seq x y z
N MET A 1 4.64 19.96 -1.25
CA MET A 1 3.60 18.91 -1.41
C MET A 1 4.21 17.55 -1.14
N PHE A 2 3.72 16.82 -0.13
CA PHE A 2 4.20 15.48 0.24
C PHE A 2 3.07 14.45 0.12
N ALA A 3 3.40 13.23 -0.33
CA ALA A 3 2.52 12.06 -0.38
C ALA A 3 3.27 10.86 0.17
N GLU A 4 2.62 10.02 0.94
CA GLU A 4 3.23 8.79 1.44
C GLU A 4 2.89 7.61 0.52
N LEU A 5 3.93 6.99 -0.04
CA LEU A 5 3.79 5.97 -1.07
C LEU A 5 4.16 4.55 -0.62
N SER A 6 4.40 4.34 0.67
CA SER A 6 4.79 3.03 1.22
C SER A 6 4.18 2.78 2.61
N ILE A 7 2.86 2.88 2.71
CA ILE A 7 2.10 2.67 3.95
C ILE A 7 1.87 1.18 4.16
N THR A 8 2.19 0.68 5.36
CA THR A 8 1.86 -0.68 5.79
C THR A 8 0.64 -0.65 6.71
N SER A 9 -0.46 -1.25 6.30
CA SER A 9 -1.69 -1.35 7.09
C SER A 9 -1.78 -2.67 7.88
N ASN A 10 -2.86 -2.83 8.66
CA ASN A 10 -3.14 -4.07 9.39
C ASN A 10 -3.40 -5.29 8.49
N PHE A 11 -3.51 -5.09 7.17
CA PHE A 11 -3.54 -6.18 6.19
C PHE A 11 -2.15 -6.80 5.95
N THR A 12 -1.09 -6.17 6.44
CA THR A 12 0.19 -6.85 6.74
C THR A 12 0.10 -7.39 8.15
N PHE A 13 -0.37 -8.63 8.27
CA PHE A 13 -0.76 -9.27 9.52
C PHE A 13 0.33 -9.19 10.58
N LEU A 14 -0.06 -8.82 11.81
CA LEU A 14 0.81 -8.63 12.99
C LEU A 14 1.98 -7.64 12.78
N THR A 15 1.86 -6.71 11.81
CA THR A 15 2.88 -5.69 11.55
C THR A 15 2.28 -4.29 11.54
N GLY A 16 1.35 -3.99 10.63
CA GLY A 16 0.64 -2.71 10.65
C GLY A 16 -0.36 -2.64 11.80
N ALA A 17 -0.32 -1.56 12.56
CA ALA A 17 -1.21 -1.36 13.72
C ALA A 17 -2.34 -0.36 13.45
N SER A 18 -2.61 -0.07 12.18
CA SER A 18 -3.66 0.86 11.78
C SER A 18 -4.45 0.33 10.59
N HIS A 19 -5.75 0.60 10.58
CA HIS A 19 -6.61 0.27 9.45
C HIS A 19 -6.36 1.21 8.27
N PRO A 20 -6.59 0.76 7.02
CA PRO A 20 -6.48 1.61 5.83
C PRO A 20 -7.32 2.87 5.92
N GLU A 21 -8.51 2.80 6.52
CA GLU A 21 -9.42 3.91 6.74
C GLU A 21 -8.80 5.00 7.62
N GLU A 22 -8.14 4.62 8.70
CA GLU A 22 -7.47 5.54 9.62
C GLU A 22 -6.32 6.30 8.95
N TYR A 23 -5.62 5.64 8.00
CA TYR A 23 -4.60 6.31 7.19
C TYR A 23 -5.19 7.34 6.23
N VAL A 24 -6.33 7.04 5.59
CA VAL A 24 -7.02 7.99 4.71
C VAL A 24 -7.48 9.22 5.49
N GLU A 25 -8.11 9.04 6.65
CA GLU A 25 -8.55 10.13 7.52
C GLU A 25 -7.37 10.99 7.98
N ARG A 26 -6.31 10.35 8.46
CA ARG A 26 -5.12 11.07 8.92
C ARG A 26 -4.43 11.82 7.80
N ALA A 27 -4.32 11.23 6.61
CA ALA A 27 -3.74 11.88 5.44
C ALA A 27 -4.56 13.09 4.97
N ALA A 28 -5.90 12.98 5.02
CA ALA A 28 -6.80 14.10 4.72
C ALA A 28 -6.59 15.27 5.71
N LEU A 29 -6.44 14.99 7.00
CA LEU A 29 -6.13 16.00 8.04
C LEU A 29 -4.74 16.63 7.86
N LEU A 30 -3.78 15.88 7.31
CA LEU A 30 -2.42 16.36 7.01
C LEU A 30 -2.33 17.08 5.67
N GLY A 31 -3.43 17.13 4.89
CA GLY A 31 -3.48 17.79 3.58
C GLY A 31 -2.75 17.03 2.47
N TYR A 32 -2.56 15.71 2.60
CA TYR A 32 -1.88 14.92 1.59
C TYR A 32 -2.69 14.85 0.28
N PRO A 33 -2.04 15.01 -0.89
CA PRO A 33 -2.70 14.86 -2.19
C PRO A 33 -2.98 13.40 -2.54
N ALA A 34 -2.15 12.48 -2.03
CA ALA A 34 -2.27 11.05 -2.30
C ALA A 34 -1.59 10.21 -1.21
N ILE A 35 -2.03 8.97 -1.08
CA ILE A 35 -1.39 7.92 -0.29
C ILE A 35 -1.39 6.60 -1.06
N ALA A 36 -0.39 5.75 -0.82
CA ALA A 36 -0.37 4.39 -1.32
C ALA A 36 -0.36 3.39 -0.16
N ILE A 37 -1.37 2.53 -0.10
CA ILE A 37 -1.40 1.39 0.81
C ILE A 37 -0.59 0.26 0.16
N ALA A 38 0.52 -0.08 0.78
CA ALA A 38 1.51 -1.03 0.27
C ALA A 38 1.74 -2.16 1.29
N ASP A 39 0.74 -3.00 1.44
CA ASP A 39 0.82 -4.18 2.30
C ASP A 39 1.73 -5.26 1.71
N VAL A 40 2.36 -6.05 2.57
CA VAL A 40 3.32 -7.09 2.15
C VAL A 40 2.61 -8.19 1.37
N ASN A 41 3.02 -8.34 0.10
CA ASN A 41 2.50 -9.34 -0.84
C ASN A 41 0.96 -9.38 -0.87
N SER A 42 0.31 -8.21 -0.73
CA SER A 42 -1.14 -8.10 -0.63
C SER A 42 -1.65 -6.76 -1.13
N VAL A 43 -2.83 -6.79 -1.74
CA VAL A 43 -3.60 -5.61 -2.14
C VAL A 43 -4.94 -5.52 -1.38
N ALA A 44 -5.13 -6.33 -0.35
CA ALA A 44 -6.42 -6.46 0.34
C ALA A 44 -6.86 -5.17 1.07
N GLY A 45 -5.92 -4.39 1.60
CA GLY A 45 -6.21 -3.13 2.31
C GLY A 45 -6.67 -1.98 1.41
N ILE A 46 -6.36 -2.03 0.11
CA ILE A 46 -6.57 -0.91 -0.81
C ILE A 46 -8.06 -0.59 -0.98
N VAL A 47 -8.91 -1.62 -1.06
CA VAL A 47 -10.36 -1.45 -1.25
C VAL A 47 -10.98 -0.68 -0.10
N ARG A 48 -10.59 -0.98 1.15
CA ARG A 48 -11.07 -0.27 2.34
C ARG A 48 -10.62 1.19 2.34
N ALA A 49 -9.36 1.47 2.00
CA ALA A 49 -8.86 2.83 1.86
C ALA A 49 -9.62 3.60 0.78
N HIS A 50 -9.83 2.99 -0.39
CA HIS A 50 -10.58 3.60 -1.50
C HIS A 50 -12.03 3.92 -1.11
N SER A 51 -12.73 2.98 -0.47
CA SER A 51 -14.09 3.17 0.02
C SER A 51 -14.17 4.31 1.04
N GLN A 52 -13.19 4.40 1.95
CA GLN A 52 -13.15 5.49 2.93
C GLN A 52 -12.92 6.86 2.28
N ALA A 53 -12.01 6.93 1.30
CA ALA A 53 -11.78 8.18 0.55
C ALA A 53 -13.06 8.62 -0.18
N GLN A 54 -13.79 7.70 -0.80
CA GLN A 54 -15.10 8.00 -1.43
C GLN A 54 -16.16 8.45 -0.42
N LYS A 55 -16.21 7.79 0.76
CA LYS A 55 -17.13 8.18 1.84
C LYS A 55 -16.86 9.62 2.30
N ILE A 56 -15.60 9.96 2.56
CA ILE A 56 -15.20 11.33 2.94
C ILE A 56 -15.57 12.33 1.83
N ALA A 57 -15.28 11.99 0.56
CA ALA A 57 -15.61 12.84 -0.58
C ALA A 57 -17.11 13.16 -0.67
N ARG A 58 -17.94 12.11 -0.46
CA ARG A 58 -19.40 12.27 -0.44
C ARG A 58 -19.86 13.17 0.71
N GLN A 59 -19.30 12.99 1.91
CA GLN A 59 -19.65 13.82 3.06
C GLN A 59 -19.24 15.28 2.91
N VAL A 60 -18.05 15.56 2.33
CA VAL A 60 -17.61 16.91 2.04
C VAL A 60 -18.55 17.58 1.05
N LYS A 61 -18.95 16.89 -0.04
CA LYS A 61 -19.93 17.41 -1.00
C LYS A 61 -21.29 17.72 -0.37
N LEU A 62 -21.78 16.84 0.51
CA LEU A 62 -23.06 17.05 1.22
C LEU A 62 -23.01 18.27 2.13
N ARG A 63 -21.88 18.50 2.84
CA ARG A 63 -21.69 19.71 3.66
C ARG A 63 -21.69 20.96 2.80
N GLN A 64 -20.90 20.99 1.73
CA GLN A 64 -20.86 22.13 0.81
C GLN A 64 -22.25 22.44 0.22
N ALA A 65 -23.03 21.41 -0.08
CA ALA A 65 -24.42 21.60 -0.53
C ALA A 65 -25.32 22.14 0.59
N ALA A 66 -25.17 21.66 1.84
CA ALA A 66 -25.94 22.14 2.99
C ALA A 66 -25.59 23.61 3.33
N ASP A 67 -24.33 24.01 3.21
CA ASP A 67 -23.88 25.39 3.40
C ASP A 67 -24.50 26.34 2.33
N ILE A 68 -24.78 25.84 1.13
CA ILE A 68 -25.37 26.62 0.02
C ILE A 68 -26.91 26.62 0.08
N TYR A 69 -27.53 25.48 0.38
CA TYR A 69 -28.99 25.27 0.21
C TYR A 69 -29.75 25.05 1.54
N GLY A 70 -29.07 25.14 2.69
CA GLY A 70 -29.64 24.84 4.00
C GLY A 70 -29.72 23.33 4.35
N PRO A 71 -30.01 22.99 5.62
CA PRO A 71 -29.93 21.59 6.11
C PRO A 71 -31.13 20.77 5.59
N ALA A 72 -30.98 20.16 4.47
CA ALA A 72 -31.92 19.16 3.95
C ALA A 72 -31.25 17.79 3.86
N ALA A 73 -31.05 17.11 4.99
CA ALA A 73 -30.72 15.67 4.93
C ALA A 73 -30.94 14.95 6.26
N PRO A 74 -31.46 13.70 6.27
CA PRO A 74 -31.60 12.90 7.46
C PRO A 74 -30.23 12.48 8.02
N ALA A 75 -30.06 12.71 9.32
CA ALA A 75 -28.84 12.48 10.09
C ALA A 75 -28.66 11.02 10.49
N GLN A 76 -28.50 10.08 9.57
CA GLN A 76 -28.37 8.66 9.95
C GLN A 76 -26.96 8.05 9.82
N ASP A 77 -25.96 8.77 9.27
CA ASP A 77 -24.57 8.30 9.23
C ASP A 77 -23.61 9.47 9.51
N GLN A 78 -23.70 10.07 10.70
CA GLN A 78 -22.79 11.12 11.12
C GLN A 78 -21.44 10.52 11.61
N PHE A 79 -20.58 10.13 10.68
CA PHE A 79 -19.16 10.28 10.91
C PHE A 79 -18.82 11.77 10.83
N TYR A 80 -18.41 12.35 11.94
CA TYR A 80 -17.94 13.74 11.97
C TYR A 80 -16.65 13.86 11.15
N VAL A 81 -16.77 14.18 9.88
CA VAL A 81 -15.63 14.66 9.10
C VAL A 81 -15.26 16.02 9.66
N SER A 82 -14.07 16.14 10.25
CA SER A 82 -13.56 17.40 10.77
C SER A 82 -13.68 18.50 9.72
N ALA A 83 -14.13 19.70 10.14
CA ALA A 83 -14.15 20.88 9.27
C ALA A 83 -12.76 21.24 8.69
N ALA A 84 -11.69 20.68 9.28
CA ALA A 84 -10.31 20.86 8.86
C ALA A 84 -9.91 20.03 7.61
N ILE A 85 -10.78 19.13 7.09
CA ILE A 85 -10.46 18.37 5.87
C ILE A 85 -10.69 19.24 4.66
N LEU A 86 -9.61 19.80 4.15
CA LEU A 86 -9.60 20.62 2.93
C LEU A 86 -9.28 19.81 1.68
N ASN A 87 -8.65 18.63 1.84
CA ASN A 87 -8.21 17.80 0.72
C ASN A 87 -8.45 16.32 0.99
N ILE A 88 -8.95 15.60 0.00
CA ILE A 88 -9.18 14.17 0.09
C ILE A 88 -8.05 13.47 -0.68
N PRO A 89 -7.22 12.66 -0.01
CA PRO A 89 -6.10 12.04 -0.68
C PRO A 89 -6.59 11.02 -1.72
N ARG A 90 -5.96 11.02 -2.90
CA ARG A 90 -6.10 9.92 -3.85
C ARG A 90 -5.49 8.65 -3.23
N VAL A 91 -6.22 7.54 -3.29
CA VAL A 91 -5.68 6.24 -2.88
C VAL A 91 -5.08 5.55 -4.10
N LEU A 92 -3.76 5.40 -4.06
CA LEU A 92 -2.97 4.79 -5.13
C LEU A 92 -2.80 3.30 -4.85
N PRO A 93 -3.18 2.42 -5.78
CA PRO A 93 -2.98 0.99 -5.63
C PRO A 93 -1.49 0.60 -5.66
N ALA A 94 -1.07 -0.11 -4.63
CA ALA A 94 0.32 -0.51 -4.42
C ALA A 94 0.41 -1.84 -3.64
N ALA A 95 1.60 -2.44 -3.65
CA ALA A 95 1.96 -3.52 -2.74
C ALA A 95 3.47 -3.50 -2.48
N GLN A 96 3.89 -3.85 -1.28
CA GLN A 96 5.27 -4.15 -1.01
C GLN A 96 5.54 -5.61 -1.37
N LEU A 97 6.32 -5.84 -2.41
CA LEU A 97 6.77 -7.17 -2.80
C LEU A 97 8.00 -7.56 -2.00
N VAL A 98 7.99 -8.76 -1.44
CA VAL A 98 9.12 -9.37 -0.75
C VAL A 98 9.46 -10.66 -1.50
N LEU A 99 10.63 -10.68 -2.13
CA LEU A 99 11.12 -11.82 -2.91
C LEU A 99 11.76 -12.86 -1.99
N GLN A 100 11.88 -14.11 -2.45
CA GLN A 100 12.58 -15.17 -1.72
C GLN A 100 14.03 -14.81 -1.38
N SER A 101 14.70 -14.04 -2.24
CA SER A 101 16.05 -13.54 -2.01
C SER A 101 16.14 -12.52 -0.86
N GLY A 102 15.01 -12.07 -0.31
CA GLY A 102 14.94 -11.00 0.68
C GLY A 102 14.91 -9.59 0.07
N LEU A 103 15.03 -9.44 -1.24
CA LEU A 103 14.85 -8.13 -1.90
C LEU A 103 13.43 -7.65 -1.66
N ARG A 104 13.29 -6.37 -1.36
CA ARG A 104 12.00 -5.71 -1.12
C ARG A 104 11.83 -4.52 -2.04
N ALA A 105 10.64 -4.36 -2.59
CA ALA A 105 10.28 -3.21 -3.38
C ALA A 105 8.79 -2.87 -3.20
N THR A 106 8.44 -1.59 -3.15
CA THR A 106 7.05 -1.15 -3.25
C THR A 106 6.74 -0.91 -4.72
N THR A 107 5.71 -1.61 -5.23
CA THR A 107 5.18 -1.40 -6.58
C THR A 107 3.98 -0.47 -6.53
N LEU A 108 3.94 0.50 -7.45
CA LEU A 108 2.85 1.46 -7.63
C LEU A 108 2.27 1.26 -9.04
N CYS A 109 0.94 1.23 -9.15
CA CYS A 109 0.27 1.03 -10.44
C CYS A 109 0.09 2.37 -11.15
N GLN A 110 0.65 2.52 -12.37
CA GLN A 110 0.50 3.71 -13.19
C GLN A 110 -0.85 3.72 -13.92
N THR A 111 -1.24 2.56 -14.46
CA THR A 111 -2.45 2.37 -15.26
C THR A 111 -3.21 1.12 -14.83
N ARG A 112 -4.35 0.86 -15.46
CA ARG A 112 -5.10 -0.39 -15.29
C ARG A 112 -4.27 -1.63 -15.67
N LEU A 113 -3.37 -1.52 -16.66
CA LEU A 113 -2.46 -2.61 -17.03
C LEU A 113 -1.46 -2.88 -15.89
N GLY A 114 -0.90 -1.83 -15.27
CA GLY A 114 -0.05 -1.96 -14.08
C GLY A 114 -0.77 -2.68 -12.94
N TRP A 115 -2.04 -2.34 -12.68
CA TRP A 115 -2.86 -3.06 -11.72
C TRP A 115 -3.02 -4.55 -12.06
N ALA A 116 -3.33 -4.87 -13.32
CA ALA A 116 -3.44 -6.25 -13.77
C ALA A 116 -2.12 -7.02 -13.59
N ASN A 117 -0.98 -6.38 -13.91
CA ASN A 117 0.35 -6.96 -13.73
C ASN A 117 0.67 -7.22 -12.26
N LEU A 118 0.39 -6.27 -11.36
CA LEU A 118 0.56 -6.48 -9.93
C LEU A 118 -0.29 -7.66 -9.42
N CYS A 119 -1.56 -7.74 -9.84
CA CYS A 119 -2.41 -8.87 -9.48
C CYS A 119 -1.88 -10.21 -10.01
N ARG A 120 -1.30 -10.25 -11.23
CA ARG A 120 -0.66 -11.47 -11.80
C ARG A 120 0.56 -11.88 -10.98
N ILE A 121 1.44 -10.95 -10.63
CA ILE A 121 2.61 -11.23 -9.77
C ILE A 121 2.15 -11.88 -8.46
N LEU A 122 1.20 -11.24 -7.76
CA LEU A 122 0.70 -11.76 -6.48
C LEU A 122 0.00 -13.11 -6.62
N SER A 123 -0.75 -13.33 -7.70
CA SER A 123 -1.43 -14.60 -7.98
C SER A 123 -0.43 -15.73 -8.22
N LYS A 124 0.62 -15.50 -9.03
CA LYS A 124 1.72 -16.46 -9.23
C LYS A 124 2.36 -16.85 -7.91
N GLY A 125 2.72 -15.87 -7.08
CA GLY A 125 3.36 -16.12 -5.79
C GLY A 125 2.48 -16.87 -4.80
N ARG A 126 1.17 -16.62 -4.82
CA ARG A 126 0.20 -17.32 -3.96
C ARG A 126 -0.08 -18.75 -4.42
N LEU A 127 -0.15 -18.99 -5.73
CA LEU A 127 -0.36 -20.33 -6.31
C LEU A 127 0.83 -21.28 -6.05
N ARG A 128 2.05 -20.77 -5.90
CA ARG A 128 3.25 -21.54 -5.53
C ARG A 128 3.31 -21.89 -4.05
N ALA A 129 2.57 -21.19 -3.21
CA ALA A 129 2.71 -21.24 -1.78
C ALA A 129 1.53 -21.94 -1.10
N LYS A 130 1.74 -22.42 0.13
CA LYS A 130 0.66 -22.87 1.00
C LYS A 130 -0.26 -21.68 1.33
N LYS A 131 -1.53 -21.97 1.67
CA LYS A 131 -2.52 -20.96 2.07
C LYS A 131 -1.93 -20.03 3.15
N GLY A 132 -2.02 -18.72 2.91
CA GLY A 132 -1.49 -17.67 3.81
C GLY A 132 -0.06 -17.22 3.48
N ALA A 133 0.68 -17.92 2.64
CA ALA A 133 2.01 -17.54 2.19
C ALA A 133 2.00 -17.01 0.74
N CYS A 134 3.12 -16.41 0.33
CA CYS A 134 3.34 -15.91 -1.02
C CYS A 134 4.83 -16.04 -1.33
N ILE A 135 5.16 -16.75 -2.41
CA ILE A 135 6.54 -17.02 -2.84
C ILE A 135 6.75 -16.28 -4.17
N LEU A 136 7.56 -15.25 -4.15
CA LEU A 136 7.88 -14.41 -5.32
C LEU A 136 9.35 -14.52 -5.65
N ASP A 137 9.67 -14.62 -6.94
CA ASP A 137 11.01 -14.51 -7.47
C ASP A 137 11.19 -13.26 -8.34
N LEU A 138 12.44 -12.97 -8.66
CA LEU A 138 12.77 -11.81 -9.48
C LEU A 138 12.11 -11.86 -10.85
N ASN A 139 12.02 -13.04 -11.46
CA ASN A 139 11.43 -13.22 -12.78
C ASN A 139 9.95 -12.84 -12.82
N ASP A 140 9.18 -13.10 -11.74
CA ASP A 140 7.79 -12.66 -11.66
C ASP A 140 7.64 -11.16 -11.85
N LEU A 141 8.56 -10.40 -11.24
CA LEU A 141 8.56 -8.94 -11.31
C LEU A 141 9.08 -8.44 -12.66
N LEU A 142 10.10 -9.10 -13.23
CA LEU A 142 10.65 -8.74 -14.56
C LEU A 142 9.64 -9.00 -15.68
N GLU A 143 8.95 -10.14 -15.67
CA GLU A 143 7.95 -10.51 -16.67
C GLU A 143 6.73 -9.57 -16.68
N HIS A 144 6.29 -9.14 -15.50
CA HIS A 144 5.08 -8.34 -15.32
C HIS A 144 5.37 -6.87 -14.91
N SER A 145 6.52 -6.33 -15.34
CA SER A 145 6.97 -4.97 -14.99
C SER A 145 6.23 -3.82 -15.70
N GLY A 146 5.39 -4.13 -16.70
CA GLY A 146 4.70 -3.12 -17.51
C GLY A 146 3.78 -2.24 -16.66
N ASP A 147 3.87 -0.92 -16.86
CA ASP A 147 3.05 0.10 -16.19
C ASP A 147 3.08 0.03 -14.65
N LEU A 148 4.13 -0.57 -14.10
CA LEU A 148 4.47 -0.52 -12.69
C LEU A 148 5.61 0.48 -12.47
N HIS A 149 5.52 1.25 -11.40
CA HIS A 149 6.62 2.04 -10.87
C HIS A 149 7.16 1.37 -9.61
N LEU A 150 8.48 1.30 -9.48
CA LEU A 150 9.14 0.55 -8.41
C LEU A 150 9.87 1.47 -7.44
N LEU A 151 9.61 1.32 -6.16
CA LEU A 151 10.41 1.92 -5.10
C LEU A 151 11.24 0.80 -4.47
N LEU A 152 12.52 0.77 -4.81
CA LEU A 152 13.45 -0.24 -4.31
C LEU A 152 13.80 0.06 -2.86
N HIS A 153 13.60 -0.89 -1.97
CA HIS A 153 14.03 -0.77 -0.58
C HIS A 153 15.51 -1.12 -0.47
N PRO A 154 16.31 -0.34 0.27
CA PRO A 154 17.71 -0.67 0.51
C PRO A 154 17.80 -2.01 1.26
N PRO A 155 18.93 -2.74 1.12
CA PRO A 155 19.12 -4.01 1.83
C PRO A 155 19.19 -3.76 3.35
N PRO A 156 18.73 -4.71 4.18
CA PRO A 156 18.75 -4.57 5.64
C PRO A 156 20.14 -4.31 6.21
N ALA A 157 21.17 -4.90 5.61
CA ALA A 157 22.57 -4.79 6.02
C ALA A 157 23.35 -3.95 5.02
N LEU A 158 23.10 -2.63 5.01
CA LEU A 158 23.81 -1.67 4.14
C LEU A 158 25.33 -1.70 4.28
N HIS A 159 25.87 -2.20 5.42
CA HIS A 159 27.29 -2.17 5.76
C HIS A 159 27.99 -3.52 5.62
N GLN A 160 27.30 -4.61 5.31
CA GLN A 160 27.90 -5.93 5.13
C GLN A 160 28.30 -6.14 3.66
N GLN A 161 29.59 -6.35 3.42
CA GLN A 161 30.15 -6.54 2.08
C GLN A 161 29.66 -7.84 1.42
N ASP A 162 29.39 -8.89 2.20
CA ASP A 162 29.10 -10.24 1.68
C ASP A 162 27.60 -10.55 1.48
N GLY A 163 26.69 -9.89 2.19
CA GLY A 163 25.23 -10.09 2.03
C GLY A 163 24.59 -9.24 0.92
N GLY A 164 25.39 -8.46 0.20
CA GLY A 164 24.88 -7.48 -0.74
C GLY A 164 25.05 -7.83 -2.22
N GLN A 165 25.81 -8.85 -2.60
CA GLN A 165 26.11 -9.12 -4.01
C GLN A 165 24.88 -9.57 -4.77
N ASP A 166 24.15 -10.56 -4.28
CA ASP A 166 22.88 -11.03 -4.86
C ASP A 166 21.86 -9.90 -4.95
N TRP A 167 21.74 -9.08 -3.89
CA TRP A 167 20.82 -7.96 -3.88
C TRP A 167 21.20 -6.92 -4.95
N ARG A 168 22.51 -6.61 -5.08
CA ARG A 168 23.02 -5.64 -6.08
C ARG A 168 22.79 -6.12 -7.50
N GLU A 169 23.04 -7.40 -7.76
CA GLU A 169 22.81 -8.01 -9.07
C GLU A 169 21.33 -7.95 -9.46
N GLN A 170 20.44 -8.33 -8.55
CA GLN A 170 19.00 -8.20 -8.76
C GLN A 170 18.57 -6.74 -8.94
N ALA A 171 19.13 -5.82 -8.15
CA ALA A 171 18.86 -4.39 -8.29
C ALA A 171 19.28 -3.86 -9.68
N HIS A 172 20.43 -4.27 -10.21
CA HIS A 172 20.87 -3.91 -11.57
C HIS A 172 19.92 -4.47 -12.64
N GLN A 173 19.44 -5.72 -12.50
CA GLN A 173 18.46 -6.29 -13.43
C GLN A 173 17.16 -5.48 -13.41
N LEU A 174 16.67 -5.12 -12.22
CA LEU A 174 15.49 -4.28 -12.05
C LEU A 174 15.71 -2.88 -12.65
N THR A 175 16.85 -2.25 -12.43
CA THR A 175 17.17 -0.93 -12.99
C THR A 175 17.11 -0.95 -14.52
N ARG A 176 17.68 -1.96 -15.16
CA ARG A 176 17.62 -2.11 -16.63
C ARG A 176 16.18 -2.31 -17.13
N ARG A 177 15.34 -2.99 -16.36
CA ARG A 177 13.97 -3.33 -16.76
C ARG A 177 12.98 -2.20 -16.51
N PHE A 178 13.12 -1.50 -15.39
CA PHE A 178 12.21 -0.43 -14.99
C PHE A 178 12.65 0.95 -15.49
N ASP A 179 13.96 1.15 -15.71
CA ASP A 179 14.55 2.39 -16.18
C ASP A 179 14.04 3.61 -15.37
N ALA A 180 13.53 4.64 -16.02
CA ALA A 180 12.99 5.84 -15.37
C ALA A 180 11.79 5.58 -14.41
N ARG A 181 11.24 4.38 -14.40
CA ARG A 181 10.14 3.96 -13.51
C ARG A 181 10.62 3.33 -12.20
N MET A 182 11.80 3.71 -11.74
CA MET A 182 12.38 3.17 -10.51
C MET A 182 13.03 4.28 -9.68
N HIS A 183 12.83 4.19 -8.36
CA HIS A 183 13.48 5.06 -7.37
C HIS A 183 14.04 4.22 -6.23
N MET A 184 15.10 4.73 -5.60
CA MET A 184 15.57 4.19 -4.32
C MET A 184 14.77 4.82 -3.18
N LEU A 185 14.11 3.99 -2.38
CA LEU A 185 13.34 4.45 -1.23
C LEU A 185 14.29 4.83 -0.09
N MET A 186 14.20 6.06 0.38
CA MET A 186 14.91 6.55 1.55
C MET A 186 13.91 6.76 2.68
N ALA A 187 14.08 6.03 3.79
CA ALA A 187 13.18 6.09 4.93
C ALA A 187 13.95 6.00 6.25
N PRO A 188 13.59 6.81 7.27
CA PRO A 188 14.19 6.73 8.60
C PRO A 188 13.70 5.48 9.35
N THR A 189 14.52 4.99 10.27
CA THR A 189 14.17 3.96 11.25
C THR A 189 14.04 4.53 12.66
N TYR A 190 14.45 5.78 12.85
CA TYR A 190 14.36 6.53 14.10
C TYR A 190 15.11 5.88 15.28
N ASP A 191 16.21 5.18 14.99
CA ASP A 191 17.06 4.48 15.94
C ASP A 191 18.37 5.25 16.29
N GLY A 192 18.46 6.51 15.86
CA GLY A 192 19.64 7.37 16.04
C GLY A 192 20.71 7.20 14.97
N GLN A 193 20.56 6.24 14.03
CA GLN A 193 21.54 5.98 12.96
C GLN A 193 21.12 6.54 11.59
N ASP A 194 20.04 7.30 11.53
CA ASP A 194 19.44 7.73 10.26
C ASP A 194 20.37 8.59 9.40
N THR A 195 21.24 9.43 10.00
CA THR A 195 22.21 10.24 9.26
C THR A 195 23.19 9.35 8.46
N HIS A 196 23.78 8.34 9.10
CA HIS A 196 24.69 7.40 8.44
C HIS A 196 23.96 6.53 7.43
N ARG A 197 22.74 6.09 7.76
CA ARG A 197 21.90 5.29 6.87
C ARG A 197 21.52 6.04 5.61
N PHE A 198 21.14 7.30 5.72
CA PHE A 198 20.81 8.14 4.57
C PHE A 198 22.00 8.37 3.66
N ALA A 199 23.19 8.60 4.23
CA ALA A 199 24.43 8.73 3.45
C ALA A 199 24.73 7.44 2.67
N ALA A 200 24.60 6.27 3.32
CA ALA A 200 24.81 4.98 2.68
C ALA A 200 23.76 4.69 1.58
N ILE A 201 22.48 5.00 1.82
CA ILE A 201 21.41 4.87 0.82
C ILE A 201 21.67 5.79 -0.37
N ALA A 202 22.10 7.04 -0.13
CA ALA A 202 22.39 7.99 -1.19
C ALA A 202 23.56 7.53 -2.07
N ALA A 203 24.65 7.01 -1.46
CA ALA A 203 25.79 6.45 -2.18
C ALA A 203 25.36 5.23 -3.02
N LEU A 204 24.54 4.33 -2.46
CA LEU A 204 24.02 3.16 -3.18
C LEU A 204 23.12 3.57 -4.35
N ALA A 205 22.22 4.54 -4.15
CA ALA A 205 21.36 5.08 -5.20
C ALA A 205 22.19 5.68 -6.34
N GLN A 206 23.25 6.42 -6.02
CA GLN A 206 24.16 6.98 -7.01
C GLN A 206 24.88 5.89 -7.82
N GLN A 207 25.36 4.81 -7.17
CA GLN A 207 25.98 3.66 -7.83
C GLN A 207 25.04 2.96 -8.82
N LEU A 208 23.74 2.88 -8.46
CA LEU A 208 22.70 2.26 -9.29
C LEU A 208 22.09 3.23 -10.32
N GLY A 209 22.47 4.51 -10.30
CA GLY A 209 21.86 5.53 -11.16
C GLY A 209 20.38 5.83 -10.82
N LEU A 210 19.95 5.57 -9.59
CA LEU A 210 18.56 5.72 -9.18
C LEU A 210 18.31 7.06 -8.48
N PRO A 211 17.22 7.77 -8.81
CA PRO A 211 16.79 8.91 -8.01
C PRO A 211 16.27 8.44 -6.65
N LEU A 212 16.43 9.29 -5.63
CA LEU A 212 15.92 9.06 -4.29
C LEU A 212 14.45 9.44 -4.17
N LEU A 213 13.71 8.70 -3.35
CA LEU A 213 12.35 9.04 -2.96
C LEU A 213 12.20 8.94 -1.44
N ALA A 214 11.72 10.01 -0.82
CA ALA A 214 11.47 10.07 0.62
C ALA A 214 10.17 9.40 1.02
N SER A 215 10.19 8.64 2.12
CA SER A 215 9.02 8.04 2.76
C SER A 215 9.22 7.96 4.27
N ALA A 216 8.17 8.07 5.05
CA ALA A 216 8.18 7.77 6.48
C ALA A 216 8.03 6.25 6.74
N ARG A 217 7.61 5.47 5.75
CA ARG A 217 7.27 4.03 5.85
C ARG A 217 6.41 3.72 7.09
N PRO A 218 5.27 4.37 7.23
CA PRO A 218 4.48 4.27 8.45
C PRO A 218 3.85 2.87 8.58
N ILE A 219 3.88 2.36 9.82
CA ILE A 219 3.10 1.19 10.28
C ILE A 219 1.99 1.62 11.25
N LEU A 220 1.95 2.92 11.58
CA LEU A 220 0.98 3.59 12.44
C LEU A 220 0.43 4.81 11.71
N HIS A 221 -0.89 5.06 11.79
CA HIS A 221 -1.44 6.34 11.33
C HIS A 221 -1.13 7.49 12.31
N HIS A 222 -1.04 7.17 13.61
CA HIS A 222 -0.78 8.12 14.69
C HIS A 222 0.03 7.45 15.82
N ALA A 223 0.79 8.23 16.59
CA ALA A 223 1.67 7.74 17.65
C ALA A 223 0.93 6.97 18.77
N SER A 224 -0.35 7.27 19.01
CA SER A 224 -1.18 6.56 20.00
C SER A 224 -1.34 5.06 19.73
N ARG A 225 -1.10 4.61 18.49
CA ARG A 225 -1.15 3.18 18.10
C ARG A 225 0.07 2.37 18.55
N ARG A 226 1.08 3.02 19.13
CA ARG A 226 2.31 2.35 19.58
C ARG A 226 2.04 1.14 20.47
N ARG A 227 1.16 1.27 21.47
CA ARG A 227 0.83 0.15 22.36
C ARG A 227 0.26 -1.06 21.63
N LEU A 228 -0.62 -0.82 20.66
CA LEU A 228 -1.16 -1.89 19.82
C LEU A 228 -0.06 -2.54 18.97
N ALA A 229 0.86 -1.77 18.40
CA ALA A 229 1.98 -2.31 17.62
C ALA A 229 2.90 -3.19 18.47
N ASP A 230 3.14 -2.85 19.74
CA ASP A 230 3.91 -3.67 20.66
C ASP A 230 3.18 -4.98 20.99
N VAL A 231 1.85 -4.96 21.19
CA VAL A 231 1.03 -6.18 21.37
C VAL A 231 1.10 -7.08 20.13
N LEU A 232 0.94 -6.51 18.93
CA LEU A 232 1.05 -7.26 17.67
C LEU A 232 2.44 -7.89 17.50
N THR A 233 3.49 -7.17 17.89
CA THR A 233 4.87 -7.65 17.89
C THR A 233 5.06 -8.79 18.89
N ALA A 234 4.47 -8.69 20.08
CA ALA A 234 4.50 -9.73 21.11
C ALA A 234 3.85 -11.02 20.60
N ILE A 235 2.66 -10.93 20.01
CA ILE A 235 1.95 -12.07 19.43
C ILE A 235 2.79 -12.71 18.32
N ARG A 236 3.34 -11.92 17.39
CA ARG A 236 4.19 -12.40 16.30
C ARG A 236 5.45 -13.12 16.79
N SER A 237 6.01 -12.66 17.91
CA SER A 237 7.25 -13.19 18.48
C SER A 237 7.02 -14.32 19.48
N GLY A 238 5.76 -14.67 19.80
CA GLY A 238 5.42 -15.64 20.85
C GLY A 238 5.88 -15.22 22.24
N LYS A 239 5.86 -13.91 22.55
CA LYS A 239 6.33 -13.31 23.80
C LYS A 239 5.22 -12.49 24.46
N THR A 240 5.37 -12.19 25.76
CA THR A 240 4.56 -11.12 26.38
C THR A 240 5.13 -9.74 26.04
N VAL A 241 4.35 -8.68 26.26
CA VAL A 241 4.79 -7.30 25.98
C VAL A 241 6.02 -6.94 26.81
N GLU A 242 6.08 -7.38 28.08
CA GLU A 242 7.20 -7.16 28.99
C GLU A 242 8.49 -7.87 28.53
N GLN A 243 8.33 -8.97 27.81
CA GLN A 243 9.46 -9.79 27.30
C GLN A 243 9.99 -9.33 25.93
N LEU A 244 9.36 -8.31 25.30
CA LEU A 244 9.78 -7.86 23.97
C LEU A 244 11.21 -7.32 23.95
N GLY A 245 11.64 -6.59 24.99
CA GLY A 245 12.96 -6.00 25.03
C GLY A 245 13.27 -5.21 23.75
N ARG A 246 14.38 -5.54 23.08
CA ARG A 246 14.79 -4.90 21.82
C ARG A 246 13.91 -5.23 20.61
N SER A 247 12.97 -6.18 20.73
CA SER A 247 12.01 -6.48 19.65
C SER A 247 10.83 -5.51 19.62
N ALA A 248 10.61 -4.72 20.68
CA ALA A 248 9.64 -3.64 20.69
C ALA A 248 10.04 -2.54 19.68
N LEU A 249 9.05 -1.78 19.21
CA LEU A 249 9.39 -0.60 18.40
C LEU A 249 10.29 0.35 19.20
N VAL A 250 11.30 0.91 18.55
CA VAL A 250 12.22 1.86 19.18
C VAL A 250 11.46 3.06 19.77
N ASN A 251 10.47 3.55 19.02
CA ASN A 251 9.61 4.68 19.40
C ASN A 251 8.29 4.63 18.63
N ALA A 252 7.47 5.68 18.73
CA ALA A 252 6.20 5.83 18.03
C ALA A 252 6.32 6.61 16.71
N GLU A 253 7.52 6.70 16.14
CA GLU A 253 7.82 7.64 15.07
C GLU A 253 7.54 7.10 13.65
N GLN A 254 7.36 5.79 13.48
CA GLN A 254 6.92 5.19 12.21
C GLN A 254 5.43 5.43 11.94
N ARG A 255 5.06 6.70 11.84
CA ARG A 255 3.70 7.20 11.65
C ARG A 255 3.60 8.15 10.46
N LEU A 256 2.38 8.48 10.05
CA LEU A 256 2.18 9.59 9.11
C LEU A 256 2.68 10.90 9.71
N ARG A 257 3.35 11.70 8.88
CA ARG A 257 4.04 12.93 9.25
C ARG A 257 3.49 14.12 8.49
N SER A 258 3.52 15.30 9.07
CA SER A 258 3.25 16.53 8.29
C SER A 258 4.34 16.78 7.25
N GLU A 259 4.01 17.51 6.20
CA GLU A 259 4.99 17.94 5.19
C GLU A 259 6.19 18.66 5.82
N ALA A 260 5.93 19.52 6.81
CA ALA A 260 6.99 20.25 7.52
C ALA A 260 7.92 19.31 8.29
N GLU A 261 7.39 18.23 8.91
CA GLU A 261 8.22 17.21 9.56
C GLU A 261 9.07 16.46 8.53
N MET A 262 8.53 16.12 7.36
CA MET A 262 9.27 15.45 6.31
C MET A 262 10.39 16.33 5.75
N HIS A 263 10.14 17.63 5.54
CA HIS A 263 11.20 18.57 5.15
C HIS A 263 12.33 18.68 6.18
N ARG A 264 12.02 18.61 7.48
CA ARG A 264 13.05 18.59 8.53
C ARG A 264 13.86 17.30 8.52
N ILE A 265 13.21 16.14 8.36
CA ILE A 265 13.88 14.83 8.33
C ILE A 265 14.81 14.72 7.13
N PHE A 266 14.36 15.19 5.97
CA PHE A 266 15.09 15.10 4.71
C PHE A 266 15.82 16.39 4.31
N HIS A 267 16.11 17.28 5.28
CA HIS A 267 16.76 18.58 5.00
C HIS A 267 18.09 18.44 4.23
N ALA A 268 18.87 17.37 4.49
CA ALA A 268 20.12 17.08 3.79
C ALA A 268 19.88 16.42 2.39
N TYR A 269 18.69 15.96 2.10
CA TYR A 269 18.32 15.26 0.86
C TYR A 269 17.03 15.83 0.23
N PRO A 270 16.95 17.14 -0.05
CA PRO A 270 15.71 17.78 -0.50
C PRO A 270 15.20 17.21 -1.84
N LYS A 271 16.12 16.70 -2.68
CA LYS A 271 15.77 16.05 -3.95
C LYS A 271 14.89 14.82 -3.75
N ALA A 272 15.02 14.10 -2.63
CA ALA A 272 14.19 12.94 -2.34
C ALA A 272 12.69 13.30 -2.14
N LEU A 273 12.40 14.54 -1.75
CA LEU A 273 11.05 15.08 -1.65
C LEU A 273 10.57 15.71 -2.96
N SER A 274 11.47 16.43 -3.67
CA SER A 274 11.09 17.16 -4.88
C SER A 274 10.78 16.28 -6.08
N THR A 275 11.11 14.99 -6.06
CA THR A 275 10.73 14.01 -7.08
C THR A 275 9.28 13.57 -7.00
N LEU A 276 8.64 13.68 -5.83
CA LEU A 276 7.25 13.23 -5.58
C LEU A 276 6.21 13.82 -6.55
N PRO A 277 6.17 15.15 -6.82
CA PRO A 277 5.16 15.71 -7.70
C PRO A 277 5.21 15.17 -9.14
N ALA A 278 6.41 14.92 -9.66
CA ALA A 278 6.59 14.34 -10.99
C ALA A 278 6.10 12.88 -11.03
N LEU A 279 6.46 12.09 -10.01
CA LEU A 279 5.99 10.71 -9.87
C LEU A 279 4.46 10.64 -9.75
N LEU A 280 3.83 11.48 -8.92
CA LEU A 280 2.37 11.47 -8.75
C LEU A 280 1.60 11.74 -10.04
N LYS A 281 2.19 12.49 -10.99
CA LYS A 281 1.60 12.72 -12.32
C LYS A 281 1.56 11.47 -13.17
N THR A 282 2.44 10.49 -12.97
CA THR A 282 2.47 9.22 -13.71
C THR A 282 1.50 8.19 -13.13
N LEU A 283 1.10 8.32 -11.87
CA LEU A 283 0.23 7.38 -11.16
C LEU A 283 -1.23 7.81 -11.35
N GLN A 284 -1.83 7.44 -12.48
CA GLN A 284 -3.18 7.90 -12.85
C GLN A 284 -4.28 6.90 -12.48
N PHE A 285 -3.95 5.63 -12.34
CA PHE A 285 -4.93 4.57 -12.11
C PHE A 285 -5.70 4.74 -10.78
N SER A 286 -6.99 4.55 -10.86
CA SER A 286 -7.91 4.50 -9.70
C SER A 286 -8.77 3.23 -9.75
N LEU A 287 -9.09 2.66 -8.57
CA LEU A 287 -10.04 1.54 -8.49
C LEU A 287 -11.44 1.91 -9.03
N SER A 288 -11.78 3.19 -9.12
CA SER A 288 -13.04 3.64 -9.73
C SER A 288 -13.13 3.32 -11.23
N GLU A 289 -12.01 3.03 -11.91
CA GLU A 289 -11.98 2.62 -13.31
C GLU A 289 -12.38 1.14 -13.50
N LEU A 290 -12.37 0.36 -12.42
CA LEU A 290 -12.74 -1.05 -12.47
C LEU A 290 -14.26 -1.16 -12.51
N ARG A 291 -14.77 -1.71 -13.62
CA ARG A 291 -16.16 -2.12 -13.74
C ARG A 291 -16.21 -3.64 -13.61
N TYR A 292 -17.14 -4.11 -12.84
CA TYR A 292 -17.40 -5.53 -12.68
C TYR A 292 -18.59 -5.89 -13.56
N ASP A 293 -18.31 -6.57 -14.67
CA ASP A 293 -19.35 -7.21 -15.47
C ASP A 293 -19.54 -8.63 -14.91
N TYR A 294 -20.60 -8.84 -14.16
CA TYR A 294 -20.94 -10.18 -13.72
C TYR A 294 -21.21 -11.06 -14.93
N PRO A 295 -20.67 -12.29 -14.96
CA PRO A 295 -21.04 -13.25 -15.99
C PRO A 295 -22.57 -13.36 -16.02
N SER A 296 -23.15 -13.25 -17.20
CA SER A 296 -24.57 -13.47 -17.35
C SER A 296 -24.88 -14.93 -17.01
N GLU A 297 -25.77 -15.16 -16.05
CA GLU A 297 -26.28 -16.49 -15.74
C GLU A 297 -27.28 -17.01 -16.79
N ARG A 298 -27.47 -16.24 -17.87
CA ARG A 298 -28.32 -16.67 -18.99
C ARG A 298 -27.60 -17.73 -19.82
N ASP A 299 -28.30 -18.81 -20.07
CA ASP A 299 -27.88 -19.87 -20.98
C ASP A 299 -28.86 -19.86 -22.17
N GLY A 300 -28.43 -19.25 -23.28
CA GLY A 300 -29.29 -19.05 -24.44
C GLY A 300 -30.45 -18.06 -24.18
N HIS A 301 -31.67 -18.47 -24.43
CA HIS A 301 -32.87 -17.64 -24.28
C HIS A 301 -33.57 -17.78 -22.90
N GLU A 302 -33.02 -18.62 -22.02
CA GLU A 302 -33.60 -18.92 -20.71
C GLU A 302 -33.26 -17.75 -19.73
N THR A 303 -34.29 -17.29 -18.98
CA THR A 303 -34.04 -16.32 -17.90
C THR A 303 -33.37 -17.00 -16.69
N PRO A 304 -32.65 -16.26 -15.81
CA PRO A 304 -32.05 -16.84 -14.61
C PRO A 304 -33.06 -17.60 -13.74
N ASP A 305 -34.29 -17.07 -13.59
CA ASP A 305 -35.35 -17.71 -12.81
C ASP A 305 -35.83 -19.02 -13.44
N GLN A 306 -36.00 -19.04 -14.77
CA GLN A 306 -36.35 -20.26 -15.49
C GLN A 306 -35.27 -21.32 -15.37
N ARG A 307 -34.01 -20.92 -15.50
CA ARG A 307 -32.87 -21.82 -15.32
C ARG A 307 -32.80 -22.36 -13.89
N LEU A 308 -32.91 -21.49 -12.90
CA LEU A 308 -32.94 -21.92 -11.49
C LEU A 308 -34.03 -22.91 -11.22
N ARG A 309 -35.24 -22.63 -11.69
CA ARG A 309 -36.41 -23.53 -11.54
C ARG A 309 -36.17 -24.89 -12.19
N ARG A 310 -35.68 -24.90 -13.42
CA ARG A 310 -35.36 -26.15 -14.15
C ARG A 310 -34.28 -26.96 -13.41
N LEU A 311 -33.19 -26.31 -12.98
CA LEU A 311 -32.13 -26.99 -12.23
C LEU A 311 -32.58 -27.51 -10.89
N ALA A 312 -33.49 -26.79 -10.19
CA ALA A 312 -34.04 -27.21 -8.92
C ALA A 312 -34.94 -28.47 -9.10
N TYR A 313 -35.81 -28.52 -10.12
CA TYR A 313 -36.63 -29.70 -10.42
C TYR A 313 -35.77 -30.89 -10.88
N ASN A 314 -34.76 -30.66 -11.70
CA ASN A 314 -33.81 -31.71 -12.10
C ASN A 314 -33.06 -32.26 -10.89
N GLY A 315 -32.61 -31.38 -9.99
CA GLY A 315 -31.99 -31.76 -8.73
C GLY A 315 -32.93 -32.54 -7.79
N LEU A 316 -34.20 -32.16 -7.73
CA LEU A 316 -35.23 -32.87 -6.97
C LEU A 316 -35.40 -34.30 -7.50
N ALA A 317 -35.62 -34.46 -8.81
CA ALA A 317 -35.78 -35.77 -9.45
C ALA A 317 -34.51 -36.64 -9.29
N TRP A 318 -33.31 -36.04 -9.32
CA TRP A 318 -32.06 -36.77 -9.09
C TRP A 318 -31.92 -37.20 -7.61
N ARG A 319 -32.34 -36.33 -6.66
CA ARG A 319 -32.13 -36.57 -5.22
C ARG A 319 -33.19 -37.51 -4.63
N TYR A 320 -34.41 -37.45 -5.18
CA TYR A 320 -35.56 -38.19 -4.73
C TYR A 320 -36.23 -38.86 -5.93
N PRO A 321 -35.56 -39.88 -6.54
CA PRO A 321 -36.20 -40.69 -7.56
C PRO A 321 -37.33 -41.49 -6.89
N ASP A 322 -38.54 -41.54 -7.49
CA ASP A 322 -39.68 -42.33 -7.01
C ASP A 322 -39.33 -43.80 -6.88
#